data_14841e5551b4fefb4d7cef2e622f6b5c
#
_entry.id   14841e5551b4fefb4d7cef2e622f6b5c
#
_cell.length_a   1.000
_cell.length_b   1.000
_cell.length_c   1.000
_cell.angle_alpha   90.00
_cell.angle_beta   90.00
_cell.angle_gamma   90.00
#
_symmetry.space_group_name_H-M   'P 1'
#
loop_
_entity.id
_entity.type
_entity.pdbx_description
1 polymer ?
#
loop_
_entity_poly.entity_id
_entity_poly.type
_entity_poly.pdbx_seq_one_letter_code
_entity_poly.pdbx_strand_id
1 'polypeptide(L)'
;LFPEGSYTKTYWQNKGLEHIYLDINGRGGSLMVDLNEDIDIDKQFDIITDFGTLEHVNDFYMGFKNVHKICKTRGLIIHILPAPGHWPDHGTWRAGVGFFMKLSKSMKYDLLDCHIEPTYIGGTDADQIYVVMEKKSENDFVDRETFDTFGCIKEYDDEIYEKGKGRIT
;
A
#
# COMPACT_ATOMS: atom_id res chain seq x y z
N LEU A 1 -24.12 3.29 0.30
CA LEU A 1 -24.03 2.21 -0.69
C LEU A 1 -23.91 2.86 -2.05
N PHE A 2 -22.79 2.65 -2.73
CA PHE A 2 -22.62 3.09 -4.10
C PHE A 2 -23.47 2.19 -5.00
N PRO A 3 -24.17 2.73 -6.01
CA PRO A 3 -24.86 1.90 -6.98
C PRO A 3 -23.88 0.91 -7.62
N GLU A 4 -24.35 -0.30 -7.89
CA GLU A 4 -23.57 -1.32 -8.61
C GLU A 4 -22.98 -0.70 -9.89
N GLY A 5 -21.64 -0.74 -10.07
CA GLY A 5 -20.94 -0.11 -11.20
C GLY A 5 -20.51 1.35 -11.02
N SER A 6 -20.76 2.00 -9.88
CA SER A 6 -20.16 3.30 -9.58
C SER A 6 -18.76 3.09 -9.03
N TYR A 7 -17.79 3.13 -9.91
CA TYR A 7 -16.39 3.03 -9.55
C TYR A 7 -15.93 4.25 -8.74
N THR A 8 -15.00 4.05 -7.84
CA THR A 8 -14.33 5.10 -7.07
C THR A 8 -13.91 6.28 -7.93
N LYS A 9 -13.49 6.03 -9.17
CA LYS A 9 -13.17 7.04 -10.19
C LYS A 9 -14.33 8.03 -10.42
N THR A 10 -15.53 7.54 -10.68
CA THR A 10 -16.72 8.39 -10.92
C THR A 10 -17.05 9.23 -9.70
N TYR A 11 -16.91 8.67 -8.50
CA TYR A 11 -17.11 9.41 -7.26
C TYR A 11 -16.18 10.62 -7.15
N TRP A 12 -14.87 10.40 -7.34
CA TRP A 12 -13.88 11.47 -7.24
C TRP A 12 -14.02 12.51 -8.35
N GLN A 13 -14.28 12.06 -9.59
CA GLN A 13 -14.56 12.96 -10.72
C GLN A 13 -15.77 13.85 -10.47
N ASN A 14 -16.84 13.33 -9.88
CA ASN A 14 -18.02 14.11 -9.49
C ASN A 14 -17.72 15.15 -8.38
N LYS A 15 -16.62 14.95 -7.64
CA LYS A 15 -16.11 15.95 -6.67
C LYS A 15 -15.14 16.94 -7.30
N GLY A 16 -14.97 16.92 -8.62
CA GLY A 16 -14.05 17.80 -9.33
C GLY A 16 -12.56 17.41 -9.19
N LEU A 17 -12.29 16.19 -8.73
CA LEU A 17 -10.93 15.67 -8.58
C LEU A 17 -10.58 14.78 -9.78
N GLU A 18 -9.36 14.91 -10.26
CA GLU A 18 -8.79 13.91 -11.16
C GLU A 18 -8.43 12.66 -10.36
N HIS A 19 -8.89 11.51 -10.82
CA HIS A 19 -8.62 10.24 -10.17
C HIS A 19 -8.06 9.24 -11.17
N ILE A 20 -6.89 8.70 -10.84
CA ILE A 20 -6.22 7.63 -11.58
C ILE A 20 -6.02 6.48 -10.61
N TYR A 21 -6.26 5.26 -11.04
CA TYR A 21 -5.93 4.09 -10.27
C TYR A 21 -5.05 3.14 -11.07
N LEU A 22 -4.18 2.46 -10.35
CA LEU A 22 -3.18 1.55 -10.88
C LEU A 22 -3.63 0.12 -10.57
N ASP A 23 -3.45 -0.77 -11.53
CA ASP A 23 -3.71 -2.19 -11.33
C ASP A 23 -2.90 -2.99 -12.33
N ILE A 24 -2.42 -4.17 -11.93
CA ILE A 24 -1.64 -5.05 -12.81
C ILE A 24 -2.47 -5.59 -13.99
N ASN A 25 -3.80 -5.65 -13.85
CA ASN A 25 -4.68 -6.23 -14.86
C ASN A 25 -5.30 -5.22 -15.83
N GLY A 26 -5.16 -3.91 -15.59
CA GLY A 26 -5.70 -2.84 -16.44
C GLY A 26 -7.23 -2.79 -16.53
N ARG A 27 -7.96 -3.53 -15.67
CA ARG A 27 -9.42 -3.58 -15.73
C ARG A 27 -10.06 -2.28 -15.24
N GLY A 28 -11.31 -2.04 -15.68
CA GLY A 28 -12.09 -0.89 -15.23
C GLY A 28 -11.51 0.48 -15.64
N GLY A 29 -10.52 0.51 -16.54
CA GLY A 29 -9.83 1.74 -16.98
C GLY A 29 -8.71 2.17 -16.04
N SER A 30 -8.14 1.24 -15.24
CA SER A 30 -6.89 1.45 -14.52
C SER A 30 -5.73 1.58 -15.50
N LEU A 31 -4.69 2.30 -15.10
CA LEU A 31 -3.39 2.17 -15.73
C LEU A 31 -2.83 0.78 -15.39
N MET A 32 -2.45 0.02 -16.40
CA MET A 32 -1.82 -1.28 -16.21
C MET A 32 -0.36 -1.08 -15.79
N VAL A 33 -0.07 -1.39 -14.52
CA VAL A 33 1.23 -1.15 -13.89
C VAL A 33 1.57 -2.31 -12.98
N ASP A 34 2.79 -2.83 -13.07
CA ASP A 34 3.36 -3.75 -12.10
C ASP A 34 4.14 -2.98 -11.04
N LEU A 35 3.65 -2.95 -9.80
CA LEU A 35 4.31 -2.26 -8.70
C LEU A 35 5.59 -2.96 -8.21
N ASN A 36 5.90 -4.16 -8.69
CA ASN A 36 7.19 -4.82 -8.45
C ASN A 36 8.34 -4.18 -9.26
N GLU A 37 8.00 -3.42 -10.31
CA GLU A 37 8.95 -2.74 -11.18
C GLU A 37 8.98 -1.23 -10.89
N ASP A 38 10.03 -0.55 -11.37
CA ASP A 38 10.07 0.92 -11.35
C ASP A 38 9.06 1.47 -12.36
N ILE A 39 7.98 2.07 -11.85
CA ILE A 39 6.89 2.54 -12.69
C ILE A 39 7.28 3.81 -13.46
N ASP A 40 6.92 3.86 -14.73
CA ASP A 40 7.11 5.03 -15.62
C ASP A 40 5.80 5.83 -15.73
N ILE A 41 5.54 6.66 -14.72
CA ILE A 41 4.41 7.59 -14.69
C ILE A 41 4.99 8.99 -14.57
N ASP A 42 4.94 9.75 -15.67
CA ASP A 42 5.40 11.16 -15.72
C ASP A 42 4.33 12.09 -15.12
N LYS A 43 3.89 11.76 -13.91
CA LYS A 43 2.92 12.55 -13.16
C LYS A 43 3.05 12.30 -11.67
N GLN A 44 2.94 13.36 -10.91
CA GLN A 44 2.83 13.29 -9.45
C GLN A 44 1.44 13.69 -8.98
N PHE A 45 1.03 13.15 -7.84
CA PHE A 45 -0.30 13.28 -7.27
C PHE A 45 -0.27 13.97 -5.90
N ASP A 46 -1.32 14.73 -5.61
CA ASP A 46 -1.48 15.41 -4.32
C ASP A 46 -1.87 14.44 -3.20
N ILE A 47 -2.58 13.35 -3.56
CA ILE A 47 -3.01 12.32 -2.62
C ILE A 47 -2.79 10.96 -3.28
N ILE A 48 -2.16 10.06 -2.55
CA ILE A 48 -2.03 8.64 -2.91
C ILE A 48 -2.73 7.81 -1.85
N THR A 49 -3.56 6.91 -2.28
CA THR A 49 -4.24 5.96 -1.41
C THR A 49 -3.84 4.54 -1.76
N ASP A 50 -3.53 3.75 -0.74
CA ASP A 50 -3.26 2.33 -0.82
C ASP A 50 -4.16 1.63 0.20
N PHE A 51 -5.23 1.05 -0.30
CA PHE A 51 -6.24 0.37 0.50
C PHE A 51 -6.23 -1.13 0.17
N GLY A 52 -5.28 -1.84 0.76
CA GLY A 52 -5.15 -3.27 0.56
C GLY A 52 -4.49 -3.65 -0.77
N THR A 53 -3.41 -3.00 -1.16
CA THR A 53 -2.67 -3.31 -2.40
C THR A 53 -1.23 -3.73 -2.13
N LEU A 54 -0.49 -2.94 -1.36
CA LEU A 54 0.95 -3.16 -1.21
C LEU A 54 1.28 -4.47 -0.49
N GLU A 55 0.41 -4.98 0.37
CA GLU A 55 0.60 -6.28 1.00
C GLU A 55 0.64 -7.44 0.00
N HIS A 56 0.14 -7.24 -1.22
CA HIS A 56 0.16 -8.22 -2.32
C HIS A 56 1.35 -8.03 -3.28
N VAL A 57 2.10 -6.93 -3.18
CA VAL A 57 3.26 -6.67 -4.03
C VAL A 57 4.45 -7.49 -3.52
N ASN A 58 4.98 -8.38 -4.34
CA ASN A 58 6.09 -9.26 -3.92
C ASN A 58 7.34 -8.48 -3.51
N ASP A 59 7.67 -7.43 -4.25
CA ASP A 59 8.72 -6.48 -3.89
C ASP A 59 8.14 -5.30 -3.11
N PHE A 60 8.00 -5.47 -1.80
CA PHE A 60 7.41 -4.45 -0.91
C PHE A 60 8.18 -3.13 -0.93
N TYR A 61 9.51 -3.19 -1.03
CA TYR A 61 10.36 -2.02 -1.20
C TYR A 61 10.03 -1.23 -2.46
N MET A 62 9.89 -1.92 -3.61
CA MET A 62 9.54 -1.27 -4.87
C MET A 62 8.14 -0.63 -4.80
N GLY A 63 7.18 -1.29 -4.18
CA GLY A 63 5.86 -0.73 -3.97
C GLY A 63 5.92 0.62 -3.25
N PHE A 64 6.64 0.71 -2.12
CA PHE A 64 6.81 1.95 -1.36
C PHE A 64 7.63 3.00 -2.10
N LYS A 65 8.69 2.58 -2.82
CA LYS A 65 9.49 3.48 -3.66
C LYS A 65 8.66 4.11 -4.76
N ASN A 66 7.78 3.34 -5.40
CA ASN A 66 6.86 3.83 -6.41
C ASN A 66 5.86 4.84 -5.84
N VAL A 67 5.28 4.55 -4.67
CA VAL A 67 4.40 5.50 -3.96
C VAL A 67 5.13 6.82 -3.67
N HIS A 68 6.37 6.75 -3.19
CA HIS A 68 7.20 7.96 -2.97
C HIS A 68 7.41 8.75 -4.27
N LYS A 69 7.78 8.07 -5.35
CA LYS A 69 8.10 8.65 -6.66
C LYS A 69 6.94 9.47 -7.23
N ILE A 70 5.72 8.93 -7.14
CA ILE A 70 4.53 9.58 -7.72
C ILE A 70 3.80 10.52 -6.75
N CYS A 71 4.24 10.64 -5.50
CA CYS A 71 3.69 11.60 -4.54
C CYS A 71 4.38 12.95 -4.66
N LYS A 72 3.64 14.04 -4.80
CA LYS A 72 4.18 15.39 -4.75
C LYS A 72 4.78 15.72 -3.38
N THR A 73 5.71 16.67 -3.34
CA THR A 73 6.04 17.37 -2.10
C THR A 73 4.79 18.06 -1.57
N ARG A 74 4.52 17.94 -0.27
CA ARG A 74 3.29 18.34 0.41
C ARG A 74 2.07 17.46 0.07
N GLY A 75 2.26 16.40 -0.68
CA GLY A 75 1.23 15.40 -0.94
C GLY A 75 1.03 14.45 0.23
N LEU A 76 -0.15 13.87 0.32
CA LEU A 76 -0.52 12.90 1.34
C LEU A 76 -0.38 11.47 0.80
N ILE A 77 0.14 10.60 1.64
CA ILE A 77 0.19 9.15 1.43
C ILE A 77 -0.67 8.51 2.51
N ILE A 78 -1.67 7.75 2.09
CA ILE A 78 -2.64 7.12 3.00
C ILE A 78 -2.61 5.61 2.76
N HIS A 79 -2.27 4.85 3.79
CA HIS A 79 -2.31 3.40 3.76
C HIS A 79 -3.38 2.85 4.71
N ILE A 80 -4.10 1.84 4.25
CA ILE A 80 -4.92 0.95 5.07
C ILE A 80 -4.52 -0.47 4.69
N LEU A 81 -3.77 -1.13 5.58
CA LEU A 81 -3.16 -2.43 5.33
C LEU A 81 -3.49 -3.41 6.46
N PRO A 82 -3.40 -4.72 6.21
CA PRO A 82 -3.51 -5.71 7.28
C PRO A 82 -2.47 -5.48 8.38
N ALA A 83 -2.92 -5.48 9.63
CA ALA A 83 -2.02 -5.41 10.78
C ALA A 83 -1.25 -6.72 10.98
N PRO A 84 -0.03 -6.70 11.57
CA PRO A 84 0.72 -7.90 11.89
C PRO A 84 -0.07 -8.87 12.78
N GLY A 85 -0.10 -10.16 12.42
CA GLY A 85 -0.83 -11.20 13.13
C GLY A 85 -2.32 -11.29 12.78
N HIS A 86 -2.80 -10.46 11.87
CA HIS A 86 -4.18 -10.44 11.39
C HIS A 86 -4.27 -10.77 9.91
N TRP A 87 -5.46 -11.12 9.43
CA TRP A 87 -5.70 -11.49 8.04
C TRP A 87 -4.86 -12.70 7.58
N PRO A 88 -4.98 -13.86 8.24
CA PRO A 88 -4.25 -15.06 7.83
C PRO A 88 -4.57 -15.38 6.36
N ASP A 89 -3.57 -15.85 5.62
CA ASP A 89 -3.69 -16.21 4.20
C ASP A 89 -4.09 -15.05 3.25
N HIS A 90 -3.89 -13.79 3.68
CA HIS A 90 -4.23 -12.61 2.87
C HIS A 90 -3.02 -11.71 2.64
N GLY A 91 -2.46 -11.77 1.44
CA GLY A 91 -1.27 -11.00 1.06
C GLY A 91 0.03 -11.56 1.66
N THR A 92 1.14 -10.98 1.28
CA THR A 92 2.49 -11.45 1.61
C THR A 92 3.10 -10.68 2.79
N TRP A 93 2.85 -9.37 2.86
CA TRP A 93 3.55 -8.47 3.76
C TRP A 93 2.65 -7.92 4.86
N ARG A 94 3.26 -7.69 6.03
CA ARG A 94 2.67 -6.97 7.15
C ARG A 94 3.63 -5.88 7.61
N ALA A 95 3.10 -4.68 7.78
CA ALA A 95 3.83 -3.54 8.31
C ALA A 95 3.10 -3.01 9.55
N GLY A 96 3.78 -2.94 10.68
CA GLY A 96 3.21 -2.42 11.92
C GLY A 96 3.55 -0.95 12.13
N VAL A 97 3.07 -0.38 13.24
CA VAL A 97 3.33 1.02 13.64
C VAL A 97 4.83 1.33 13.65
N GLY A 98 5.66 0.41 14.17
CA GLY A 98 7.11 0.58 14.22
C GLY A 98 7.78 0.73 12.86
N PHE A 99 7.27 0.03 11.84
CA PHE A 99 7.72 0.17 10.45
C PHE A 99 7.46 1.60 9.95
N PHE A 100 6.23 2.09 10.06
CA PHE A 100 5.86 3.42 9.57
C PHE A 100 6.55 4.55 10.32
N MET A 101 6.80 4.40 11.62
CA MET A 101 7.61 5.36 12.39
C MET A 101 9.04 5.45 11.86
N LYS A 102 9.69 4.33 11.56
CA LYS A 102 11.05 4.29 11.01
C LYS A 102 11.09 4.83 9.59
N LEU A 103 10.14 4.42 8.73
CA LEU A 103 10.00 4.93 7.37
C LEU A 103 9.84 6.44 7.38
N SER A 104 8.90 6.97 8.15
CA SER A 104 8.64 8.41 8.24
C SER A 104 9.86 9.18 8.70
N LYS A 105 10.58 8.68 9.70
CA LYS A 105 11.82 9.30 10.21
C LYS A 105 12.90 9.34 9.12
N SER A 106 13.14 8.22 8.43
CA SER A 106 14.18 8.09 7.40
C SER A 106 13.88 8.95 6.18
N MET A 107 12.61 8.97 5.76
CA MET A 107 12.14 9.74 4.61
C MET A 107 11.83 11.20 4.94
N LYS A 108 11.91 11.61 6.22
CA LYS A 108 11.50 12.93 6.71
C LYS A 108 10.03 13.26 6.34
N TYR A 109 9.16 12.26 6.38
CA TYR A 109 7.72 12.50 6.29
C TYR A 109 7.18 13.03 7.62
N ASP A 110 6.15 13.87 7.57
CA ASP A 110 5.33 14.10 8.75
C ASP A 110 4.34 12.94 8.89
N LEU A 111 4.49 12.15 9.94
CA LEU A 111 3.53 11.10 10.29
C LEU A 111 2.34 11.75 11.02
N LEU A 112 1.26 11.98 10.27
CA LEU A 112 0.09 12.69 10.79
C LEU A 112 -0.83 11.78 11.60
N ASP A 113 -0.91 10.51 11.21
CA ASP A 113 -1.66 9.47 11.92
C ASP A 113 -1.04 8.10 11.67
N CYS A 114 -1.03 7.25 12.70
CA CYS A 114 -0.61 5.85 12.58
C CYS A 114 -1.15 5.05 13.76
N HIS A 115 -2.20 4.28 13.52
CA HIS A 115 -2.82 3.44 14.55
C HIS A 115 -3.36 2.14 13.97
N ILE A 116 -3.63 1.19 14.84
CA ILE A 116 -4.32 -0.05 14.49
C ILE A 116 -5.78 0.09 14.92
N GLU A 117 -6.69 -0.14 13.97
CA GLU A 117 -8.13 -0.15 14.21
C GLU A 117 -8.60 -1.59 14.32
N PRO A 118 -9.19 -1.98 15.46
CA PRO A 118 -9.81 -3.27 15.61
C PRO A 118 -10.95 -3.45 14.60
N THR A 119 -10.84 -4.47 13.79
CA THR A 119 -11.85 -4.80 12.78
C THR A 119 -12.25 -6.26 12.94
N TYR A 120 -13.54 -6.53 12.84
CA TYR A 120 -14.08 -7.87 12.97
C TYR A 120 -14.87 -8.22 11.71
N ILE A 121 -14.34 -9.12 10.90
CA ILE A 121 -14.96 -9.52 9.63
C ILE A 121 -15.22 -11.01 9.66
N GLY A 122 -16.50 -11.40 9.50
CA GLY A 122 -16.88 -12.80 9.34
C GLY A 122 -16.52 -13.72 10.51
N GLY A 123 -16.36 -13.17 11.74
CA GLY A 123 -15.99 -13.95 12.91
C GLY A 123 -14.47 -14.05 13.15
N THR A 124 -13.67 -13.32 12.41
CA THR A 124 -12.20 -13.31 12.50
C THR A 124 -11.68 -11.93 12.84
N ASP A 125 -10.71 -11.84 13.73
CA ASP A 125 -9.97 -10.61 14.01
C ASP A 125 -9.24 -10.20 12.72
N ALA A 126 -9.59 -9.04 12.21
CA ALA A 126 -9.12 -8.52 10.94
C ALA A 126 -8.59 -7.10 11.09
N ASP A 127 -7.78 -6.87 12.13
CA ASP A 127 -7.27 -5.55 12.42
C ASP A 127 -6.48 -4.98 11.25
N GLN A 128 -6.65 -3.68 11.04
CA GLN A 128 -5.98 -2.93 9.98
C GLN A 128 -5.13 -1.82 10.58
N ILE A 129 -4.01 -1.54 9.95
CA ILE A 129 -3.23 -0.36 10.25
C ILE A 129 -3.64 0.78 9.34
N TYR A 130 -3.94 1.92 9.92
CA TYR A 130 -4.27 3.17 9.24
C TYR A 130 -3.09 4.12 9.38
N VAL A 131 -2.64 4.66 8.27
CA VAL A 131 -1.47 5.53 8.24
C VAL A 131 -1.73 6.72 7.33
N VAL A 132 -1.41 7.91 7.81
CA VAL A 132 -1.42 9.14 7.01
C VAL A 132 -0.07 9.83 7.16
N MET A 133 0.62 10.02 6.05
CA MET A 133 1.92 10.68 6.00
C MET A 133 1.89 11.84 5.01
N GLU A 134 2.56 12.94 5.32
CA GLU A 134 2.82 14.03 4.38
C GLU A 134 4.28 13.97 3.90
N LYS A 135 4.50 13.90 2.59
CA LYS A 135 5.83 13.99 1.99
C LYS A 135 6.35 15.42 2.09
N LYS A 136 7.50 15.63 2.72
CA LYS A 136 8.04 16.99 2.98
C LYS A 136 9.08 17.47 1.98
N SER A 137 9.72 16.58 1.25
CA SER A 137 10.85 16.92 0.36
C SER A 137 10.97 15.93 -0.81
N GLU A 138 11.65 16.39 -1.87
CA GLU A 138 12.01 15.57 -3.04
C GLU A 138 13.37 14.88 -2.82
N ASN A 139 13.55 14.20 -1.72
CA ASN A 139 14.73 13.37 -1.49
C ASN A 139 14.55 12.01 -2.16
N ASP A 140 15.65 11.35 -2.48
CA ASP A 140 15.62 9.97 -2.92
C ASP A 140 15.00 9.07 -1.86
N PHE A 141 14.30 8.03 -2.30
CA PHE A 141 13.81 7.00 -1.39
C PHE A 141 15.00 6.27 -0.77
N VAL A 142 14.89 5.87 0.49
CA VAL A 142 15.95 5.11 1.18
C VAL A 142 16.36 3.89 0.35
N ASP A 143 17.62 3.46 0.49
CA ASP A 143 18.05 2.22 -0.12
C ASP A 143 17.37 0.99 0.49
N ARG A 144 17.43 -0.11 -0.22
CA ARG A 144 16.78 -1.37 0.18
C ARG A 144 17.32 -1.90 1.51
N GLU A 145 18.63 -1.81 1.73
CA GLU A 145 19.25 -2.29 2.96
C GLU A 145 18.69 -1.54 4.19
N THR A 146 18.58 -0.22 4.08
CA THR A 146 17.95 0.61 5.11
C THR A 146 16.48 0.26 5.31
N PHE A 147 15.71 0.11 4.22
CA PHE A 147 14.28 -0.24 4.26
C PHE A 147 14.03 -1.57 4.97
N ASP A 148 14.83 -2.59 4.69
CA ASP A 148 14.69 -3.93 5.26
C ASP A 148 14.91 -3.92 6.79
N THR A 149 15.59 -2.92 7.34
CA THR A 149 15.73 -2.74 8.80
C THR A 149 14.47 -2.21 9.49
N PHE A 150 13.47 -1.76 8.75
CA PHE A 150 12.26 -1.18 9.35
C PHE A 150 11.36 -2.23 10.01
N GLY A 151 11.52 -3.50 9.66
CA GLY A 151 10.87 -4.62 10.34
C GLY A 151 9.47 -4.89 9.78
N CYS A 152 9.30 -4.89 8.46
CA CYS A 152 8.16 -5.54 7.84
C CYS A 152 8.27 -7.05 8.01
N ILE A 153 7.11 -7.70 8.08
CA ILE A 153 7.01 -9.15 8.24
C ILE A 153 6.55 -9.74 6.92
N LYS A 154 7.33 -10.66 6.37
CA LYS A 154 6.91 -11.51 5.26
C LYS A 154 6.21 -12.74 5.86
N GLU A 155 4.89 -12.83 5.74
CA GLU A 155 4.11 -13.93 6.34
C GLU A 155 4.19 -15.22 5.52
N TYR A 156 4.45 -15.11 4.21
CA TYR A 156 4.63 -16.27 3.33
C TYR A 156 6.03 -16.24 2.72
N ASP A 157 6.80 -17.26 3.04
CA ASP A 157 7.97 -17.63 2.25
C ASP A 157 7.45 -18.28 0.96
N ASP A 158 8.06 -17.97 -0.19
CA ASP A 158 7.66 -18.51 -1.50
C ASP A 158 7.63 -20.05 -1.49
N GLU A 159 8.47 -20.70 -0.67
CA GLU A 159 8.45 -22.14 -0.45
C GLU A 159 7.16 -22.66 0.20
N ILE A 160 6.53 -21.87 1.08
CA ILE A 160 5.28 -22.25 1.75
C ILE A 160 4.11 -22.07 0.79
N TYR A 161 4.13 -20.99 -0.02
CA TYR A 161 3.10 -20.73 -1.02
C TYR A 161 3.06 -21.79 -2.12
N GLU A 162 4.20 -22.22 -2.63
CA GLU A 162 4.28 -23.31 -3.64
C GLU A 162 3.86 -24.66 -3.05
N LYS A 163 4.14 -24.93 -1.78
CA LYS A 163 3.67 -26.16 -1.11
C LYS A 163 2.16 -26.14 -0.85
N GLY A 164 1.54 -24.96 -0.69
CA GLY A 164 0.09 -24.80 -0.50
C GLY A 164 -0.72 -25.02 -1.79
N LYS A 165 -0.18 -24.64 -2.95
CA LYS A 165 -0.85 -24.86 -4.26
C LYS A 165 -1.09 -26.34 -4.60
N GLY A 166 -0.39 -27.28 -3.97
CA GLY A 166 -0.54 -28.71 -4.17
C GLY A 166 -1.73 -29.36 -3.44
N ARG A 167 -2.57 -28.61 -2.74
CA ARG A 167 -3.68 -29.15 -1.92
C ARG A 167 -5.08 -28.73 -2.34
N ILE A 168 -5.27 -28.27 -3.58
CA ILE A 168 -6.62 -28.10 -4.15
C ILE A 168 -6.82 -29.21 -5.16
N THR A 169 -7.16 -30.38 -4.67
CA THR A 169 -7.83 -31.46 -5.43
C THR A 169 -9.12 -31.81 -4.72
#